data_2bdd1f12bbe8640e27b5e46c2459ab5e
#
_entry.id   2bdd1f12bbe8640e27b5e46c2459ab5e
#
_cell.length_a   1.000
_cell.length_b   1.000
_cell.length_c   1.000
_cell.angle_alpha   90.00
_cell.angle_beta   90.00
_cell.angle_gamma   90.00
#
_symmetry.space_group_name_H-M   'P 1'
#
loop_
_entity.id
_entity.type
_entity.pdbx_description
1 polymer ?
#
loop_
_entity_poly.entity_id
_entity_poly.type
_entity_poly.pdbx_seq_one_letter_code
_entity_poly.pdbx_strand_id
1 'polypeptide(L)' 'MTKDIKEDVKNIVDKLTIDANSIFSEKIFNLAADLGIGEMLVKESINQLIEENYIAEPVMGVIKKI' A
#
# COMPACT_ATOMS: atom_id res chain seq x y z
N MET A 1 -19.95 -1.86 11.05
CA MET A 1 -19.33 -1.02 10.02
C MET A 1 -18.17 -1.76 9.39
N THR A 2 -18.18 -1.88 8.07
CA THR A 2 -17.13 -2.60 7.36
C THR A 2 -15.93 -1.68 7.15
N LYS A 3 -14.78 -2.12 7.56
CA LYS A 3 -13.56 -1.38 7.35
C LYS A 3 -13.05 -1.62 5.93
N ASP A 4 -12.77 -0.56 5.20
CA ASP A 4 -12.23 -0.68 3.86
C ASP A 4 -10.71 -0.78 3.93
N ILE A 5 -10.21 -1.99 3.84
CA ILE A 5 -8.78 -2.27 3.94
C ILE A 5 -8.01 -1.64 2.79
N LYS A 6 -8.59 -1.64 1.59
CA LYS A 6 -7.95 -0.99 0.43
C LYS A 6 -7.75 0.49 0.71
N GLU A 7 -8.74 1.15 1.29
CA GLU A 7 -8.64 2.56 1.64
C GLU A 7 -7.57 2.80 2.70
N ASP A 8 -7.47 1.92 3.69
CA ASP A 8 -6.42 2.01 4.70
C ASP A 8 -5.03 1.90 4.08
N VAL A 9 -4.84 0.93 3.17
CA VAL A 9 -3.56 0.75 2.48
C VAL A 9 -3.26 1.96 1.60
N LYS A 10 -4.27 2.49 0.92
CA LYS A 10 -4.13 3.69 0.11
C LYS A 10 -3.64 4.87 0.94
N ASN A 11 -4.23 5.05 2.13
CA ASN A 11 -3.82 6.12 3.04
C ASN A 11 -2.39 5.94 3.51
N ILE A 12 -1.97 4.71 3.77
CA ILE A 12 -0.58 4.42 4.14
C ILE A 12 0.37 4.81 3.01
N VAL A 13 0.03 4.42 1.77
CA VAL A 13 0.84 4.78 0.61
C VAL A 13 0.93 6.29 0.47
N ASP A 14 -0.19 6.99 0.58
CA ASP A 14 -0.22 8.45 0.46
C ASP A 14 0.68 9.10 1.51
N LYS A 15 0.61 8.61 2.73
CA LYS A 15 1.41 9.15 3.82
C LYS A 15 2.91 8.93 3.60
N LEU A 16 3.28 7.74 3.13
CA LEU A 16 4.68 7.40 2.92
C LEU A 16 5.28 8.06 1.68
N THR A 17 4.45 8.46 0.73
CA THR A 17 4.92 9.08 -0.51
C THR A 17 4.86 10.60 -0.50
N ILE A 18 4.57 11.22 0.65
CA ILE A 18 4.57 12.68 0.76
C ILE A 18 5.95 13.23 0.43
N ASP A 19 7.01 12.61 0.98
CA ASP A 19 8.38 13.07 0.82
C ASP A 19 9.23 12.18 -0.09
N ALA A 20 8.66 11.11 -0.63
CA ALA A 20 9.39 10.14 -1.43
C ALA A 20 8.57 9.70 -2.63
N ASN A 21 9.21 9.63 -3.79
CA ASN A 21 8.52 9.19 -5.02
C ASN A 21 8.25 7.68 -5.01
N SER A 22 9.05 6.93 -4.28
CA SER A 22 8.88 5.48 -4.17
C SER A 22 9.21 5.02 -2.77
N ILE A 23 8.63 3.90 -2.38
CA ILE A 23 8.79 3.34 -1.04
C ILE A 23 8.91 1.82 -1.17
N PHE A 24 9.51 1.19 -0.17
CA PHE A 24 9.54 -0.26 -0.10
C PHE A 24 8.19 -0.79 0.40
N SER A 25 7.67 -1.82 -0.25
CA SER A 25 6.42 -2.43 0.16
C SER A 25 6.48 -2.94 1.61
N GLU A 26 7.67 -3.30 2.07
CA GLU A 26 7.87 -3.73 3.47
C GLU A 26 7.37 -2.68 4.45
N LYS A 27 7.56 -1.41 4.16
CA LYS A 27 7.06 -0.34 5.04
C LYS A 27 5.54 -0.32 5.10
N ILE A 28 4.91 -0.61 3.97
CA ILE A 28 3.44 -0.70 3.93
C ILE A 28 2.98 -1.86 4.82
N PHE A 29 3.62 -3.01 4.70
CA PHE A 29 3.28 -4.17 5.53
C PHE A 29 3.45 -3.88 7.01
N ASN A 30 4.53 -3.21 7.39
CA ASN A 30 4.81 -2.88 8.77
C ASN A 30 3.77 -1.95 9.37
N LEU A 31 3.42 -0.89 8.66
CA LEU A 31 2.40 0.05 9.14
C LEU A 31 1.01 -0.58 9.17
N ALA A 32 0.71 -1.42 8.19
CA ALA A 32 -0.57 -2.13 8.16
C ALA A 32 -0.66 -3.11 9.32
N ALA A 33 0.44 -3.79 9.65
CA ALA A 33 0.46 -4.70 10.80
C ALA A 33 0.17 -3.97 12.10
N ASP A 34 0.67 -2.75 12.24
CA ASP A 34 0.37 -1.92 13.41
C ASP A 34 -1.12 -1.61 13.51
N LEU A 35 -1.82 -1.58 12.38
CA LEU A 35 -3.26 -1.37 12.35
C LEU A 35 -4.05 -2.67 12.45
N GLY A 36 -3.37 -3.80 12.60
CA GLY A 36 -4.02 -5.11 12.70
C GLY A 36 -4.43 -5.70 11.36
N ILE A 37 -3.84 -5.23 10.26
CA ILE A 37 -4.16 -5.74 8.92
C ILE A 37 -3.17 -6.83 8.53
N GLY A 38 -3.70 -8.00 8.15
CA GLY A 38 -2.87 -9.13 7.77
C GLY A 38 -2.16 -8.92 6.43
N GLU A 39 -1.00 -9.58 6.28
CA GLU A 39 -0.16 -9.43 5.09
C GLU A 39 -0.90 -9.76 3.80
N MET A 40 -1.70 -10.85 3.78
CA MET A 40 -2.43 -11.24 2.59
C MET A 40 -3.42 -10.16 2.15
N LEU A 41 -4.10 -9.55 3.12
CA LEU A 41 -5.05 -8.48 2.80
C LEU A 41 -4.34 -7.26 2.24
N VAL A 42 -3.15 -6.97 2.76
CA VAL A 42 -2.34 -5.86 2.24
C VAL A 42 -1.90 -6.15 0.81
N LYS A 43 -1.46 -7.37 0.52
CA LYS A 43 -1.06 -7.74 -0.83
C LYS A 43 -2.21 -7.62 -1.82
N GLU A 44 -3.39 -8.07 -1.43
CA GLU A 44 -4.57 -7.95 -2.28
C GLU A 44 -4.92 -6.50 -2.54
N SER A 45 -4.83 -5.66 -1.51
CA SER A 45 -5.11 -4.24 -1.65
C SER A 45 -4.10 -3.55 -2.57
N ILE A 46 -2.82 -3.89 -2.43
CA ILE A 46 -1.78 -3.36 -3.30
C ILE A 46 -2.06 -3.74 -4.76
N ASN A 47 -2.41 -5.01 -5.00
CA ASN A 47 -2.73 -5.45 -6.35
C ASN A 47 -3.92 -4.69 -6.94
N GLN A 48 -4.96 -4.45 -6.14
CA GLN A 48 -6.11 -3.69 -6.57
C GLN A 48 -5.73 -2.25 -6.93
N LEU A 49 -4.89 -1.63 -6.11
CA LEU A 49 -4.44 -0.27 -6.37
C LEU A 49 -3.57 -0.18 -7.63
N ILE A 50 -2.80 -1.23 -7.90
CA ILE A 50 -2.02 -1.30 -9.15
C ILE A 50 -2.96 -1.41 -10.35
N GLU A 51 -3.99 -2.25 -10.26
CA GLU A 51 -4.97 -2.40 -11.33
C GLU A 51 -5.74 -1.11 -11.60
N GLU A 52 -5.96 -0.31 -10.57
CA GLU A 52 -6.64 0.98 -10.70
C GLU A 52 -5.69 2.09 -11.17
N ASN A 53 -4.43 1.77 -11.40
CA ASN A 53 -3.41 2.75 -11.82
C ASN A 53 -3.16 3.82 -10.76
N TYR A 54 -3.43 3.51 -9.50
CA TYR A 54 -3.15 4.42 -8.41
C TYR A 54 -1.68 4.37 -8.00
N ILE A 55 -1.10 3.17 -8.05
CA ILE A 55 0.32 2.94 -7.77
C ILE A 55 0.88 1.98 -8.81
N ALA A 56 2.20 1.89 -8.86
CA ALA A 56 2.89 0.93 -9.71
C ALA A 56 3.97 0.24 -8.90
N GLU A 57 4.36 -0.94 -9.35
CA GLU A 57 5.48 -1.68 -8.76
C GLU A 57 6.50 -1.93 -9.86
N PRO A 58 7.33 -0.91 -10.18
CA PRO A 58 8.30 -1.02 -11.27
C PRO A 58 9.35 -2.09 -11.02
N VAL A 59 9.67 -2.33 -9.77
CA VAL A 59 10.58 -3.38 -9.34
C VAL A 59 9.94 -4.10 -8.18
N MET A 60 10.09 -5.42 -8.10
CA MET A 60 9.50 -6.18 -7.01
C MET A 60 9.93 -5.60 -5.66
N GLY A 61 8.94 -5.31 -4.81
CA GLY A 61 9.19 -4.76 -3.49
C GLY A 61 9.30 -3.24 -3.43
N VAL A 62 9.17 -2.55 -4.57
CA VAL A 62 9.22 -1.09 -4.63
C VAL A 62 7.89 -0.57 -5.16
N ILE A 63 7.23 0.28 -4.39
CA ILE A 63 5.93 0.85 -4.74
C ILE A 63 6.13 2.32 -5.08
N LYS A 64 5.56 2.73 -6.20
CA LYS A 64 5.64 4.11 -6.67
C LYS A 64 4.23 4.62 -6.90
N LYS A 65 3.94 5.82 -6.42
CA LYS A 65 2.66 6.46 -6.70
C LYS A 65 2.67 7.05 -8.10
N ILE A 66 1.61 6.77 -8.85
CA ILE A 66 1.46 7.30 -10.21
C ILE A 66 0.97 8.73 -10.19
#